data_7899aecc87349e10ffd89d204e0fe0fa
#
_entry.id   7899aecc87349e10ffd89d204e0fe0fa
#
_cell.length_a   1.000
_cell.length_b   1.000
_cell.length_c   1.000
_cell.angle_alpha   90.00
_cell.angle_beta   90.00
_cell.angle_gamma   90.00
#
_symmetry.space_group_name_H-M   'P 1'
#
loop_
_entity.id
_entity.type
_entity.pdbx_description
1 polymer ?
#
loop_
_entity_poly.entity_id
_entity_poly.type
_entity_poly.pdbx_seq_one_letter_code
_entity_poly.pdbx_strand_id
1 'polypeptide(L)'
;MPELRLADSSERDDLGAFVARAVRLDAAAVVRLRARAGGLLDAWVSTPFDVLATRTVHGTMTPTDTTVSGNELLAALAVAREELVDPGPPLDLMWRSALPPVTGWNVVDRLPVEVVAGLADRGLDVARKNVGPQGTPPASLLDQAVLTVSGQGMEIKVPLRCLFALSGMGFLGGSRRGGDDDDETLRVTATDSWLRIDARYGAVVRRRHALLPLLV
;
A
#
# COMPACT_ATOMS: atom_id res chain seq x y z
N MET A 1 -15.95 -21.88 4.83
CA MET A 1 -14.73 -21.37 4.19
C MET A 1 -14.99 -19.94 3.80
N PRO A 2 -13.99 -19.06 3.75
CA PRO A 2 -14.19 -17.72 3.26
C PRO A 2 -14.68 -17.73 1.80
N GLU A 3 -15.55 -16.80 1.46
CA GLU A 3 -16.06 -16.62 0.09
C GLU A 3 -15.82 -15.17 -0.32
N LEU A 4 -15.15 -14.98 -1.44
CA LEU A 4 -14.88 -13.69 -2.06
C LEU A 4 -15.68 -13.60 -3.36
N ARG A 5 -16.47 -12.53 -3.51
CA ARG A 5 -17.16 -12.23 -4.76
C ARG A 5 -16.74 -10.86 -5.25
N LEU A 6 -16.22 -10.79 -6.45
CA LEU A 6 -15.83 -9.55 -7.13
C LEU A 6 -16.94 -9.10 -8.07
N ALA A 7 -17.07 -7.79 -8.27
CA ALA A 7 -18.17 -7.26 -9.06
C ALA A 7 -18.06 -7.63 -10.55
N ASP A 8 -16.85 -7.70 -11.07
CA ASP A 8 -16.56 -8.07 -12.46
C ASP A 8 -15.08 -8.50 -12.65
N SER A 9 -14.72 -8.79 -13.89
CA SER A 9 -13.36 -9.22 -14.26
C SER A 9 -12.32 -8.11 -14.09
N SER A 10 -12.66 -6.85 -14.25
CA SER A 10 -11.73 -5.73 -14.07
C SER A 10 -11.31 -5.58 -12.60
N GLU A 11 -12.26 -5.72 -11.68
CA GLU A 11 -12.00 -5.70 -10.24
C GLU A 11 -11.14 -6.90 -9.80
N ARG A 12 -11.38 -8.06 -10.43
CA ARG A 12 -10.53 -9.25 -10.24
C ARG A 12 -9.11 -9.03 -10.72
N ASP A 13 -8.93 -8.46 -11.90
CA ASP A 13 -7.62 -8.20 -12.48
C ASP A 13 -6.87 -7.14 -11.67
N ASP A 14 -7.56 -6.12 -11.19
CA ASP A 14 -7.03 -5.09 -10.30
C ASP A 14 -6.54 -5.66 -8.95
N LEU A 15 -7.37 -6.50 -8.32
CA LEU A 15 -6.98 -7.20 -7.10
C LEU A 15 -5.81 -8.17 -7.37
N GLY A 16 -5.86 -8.90 -8.47
CA GLY A 16 -4.79 -9.82 -8.89
C GLY A 16 -3.46 -9.09 -9.11
N ALA A 17 -3.48 -7.94 -9.79
CA ALA A 17 -2.29 -7.13 -9.99
C ALA A 17 -1.71 -6.60 -8.67
N PHE A 18 -2.56 -6.19 -7.72
CA PHE A 18 -2.14 -5.76 -6.39
C PHE A 18 -1.48 -6.91 -5.62
N VAL A 19 -2.14 -8.07 -5.56
CA VAL A 19 -1.62 -9.25 -4.83
C VAL A 19 -0.33 -9.77 -5.47
N ALA A 20 -0.23 -9.80 -6.80
CA ALA A 20 0.99 -10.22 -7.49
C ALA A 20 2.20 -9.34 -7.14
N ARG A 21 2.01 -8.03 -6.98
CA ARG A 21 3.07 -7.13 -6.56
C ARG A 21 3.48 -7.34 -5.10
N ALA A 22 2.50 -7.58 -4.22
CA ALA A 22 2.76 -7.90 -2.82
C ALA A 22 3.57 -9.18 -2.67
N VAL A 23 3.17 -10.26 -3.35
CA VAL A 23 3.88 -11.56 -3.34
C VAL A 23 5.28 -11.46 -3.95
N ARG A 24 5.46 -10.61 -4.97
CA ARG A 24 6.79 -10.37 -5.53
C ARG A 24 7.72 -9.63 -4.57
N LEU A 25 7.19 -8.74 -3.73
CA LEU A 25 7.96 -8.05 -2.68
C LEU A 25 8.28 -8.95 -1.51
N ASP A 26 7.34 -9.80 -1.12
CA ASP A 26 7.47 -10.77 -0.03
C ASP A 26 6.70 -12.04 -0.39
N ALA A 27 7.43 -13.13 -0.66
CA ALA A 27 6.83 -14.42 -1.00
C ALA A 27 5.95 -15.00 0.12
N ALA A 28 6.12 -14.55 1.36
CA ALA A 28 5.31 -14.94 2.51
C ALA A 28 4.17 -13.93 2.82
N ALA A 29 3.91 -12.97 1.92
CA ALA A 29 2.90 -11.95 2.13
C ALA A 29 1.53 -12.56 2.43
N VAL A 30 0.86 -12.03 3.44
CA VAL A 30 -0.55 -12.26 3.71
C VAL A 30 -1.35 -11.05 3.30
N VAL A 31 -2.56 -11.29 2.80
CA VAL A 31 -3.50 -10.24 2.37
C VAL A 31 -4.69 -10.24 3.33
N ARG A 32 -4.93 -9.11 3.98
CA ARG A 32 -6.16 -8.92 4.75
C ARG A 32 -7.21 -8.27 3.89
N LEU A 33 -8.31 -8.96 3.72
CA LEU A 33 -9.48 -8.54 2.96
C LEU A 33 -10.54 -8.05 3.94
N ARG A 34 -11.06 -6.86 3.70
CA ARG A 34 -12.06 -6.24 4.58
C ARG A 34 -13.18 -5.64 3.78
N ALA A 35 -14.37 -6.22 3.92
CA ALA A 35 -15.58 -5.68 3.31
C ALA A 35 -16.02 -4.38 3.99
N ARG A 36 -16.48 -3.43 3.17
CA ARG A 36 -17.02 -2.14 3.59
C ARG A 36 -18.44 -1.96 3.06
N ALA A 37 -19.15 -1.00 3.63
CA ALA A 37 -20.45 -0.59 3.11
C ALA A 37 -20.36 -0.18 1.64
N GLY A 38 -21.44 -0.40 0.89
CA GLY A 38 -21.52 -0.03 -0.52
C GLY A 38 -20.84 -1.01 -1.48
N GLY A 39 -20.61 -2.27 -1.08
CA GLY A 39 -19.99 -3.28 -1.95
C GLY A 39 -18.53 -3.01 -2.25
N LEU A 40 -17.82 -2.36 -1.33
CA LEU A 40 -16.38 -2.11 -1.42
C LEU A 40 -15.61 -3.14 -0.60
N LEU A 41 -14.46 -3.54 -1.10
CA LEU A 41 -13.54 -4.46 -0.46
C LEU A 41 -12.14 -3.84 -0.43
N ASP A 42 -11.61 -3.61 0.75
CA ASP A 42 -10.22 -3.18 0.92
C ASP A 42 -9.30 -4.40 1.05
N ALA A 43 -8.31 -4.49 0.19
CA ALA A 43 -7.19 -5.42 0.33
C ALA A 43 -6.00 -4.69 0.96
N TRP A 44 -5.43 -5.27 2.02
CA TRP A 44 -4.31 -4.73 2.76
C TRP A 44 -3.14 -5.70 2.79
N VAL A 45 -1.93 -5.19 2.62
CA VAL A 45 -0.69 -5.96 2.81
C VAL A 45 0.30 -5.15 3.62
N SER A 46 1.13 -5.83 4.41
CA SER A 46 2.30 -5.22 5.03
C SER A 46 3.49 -5.40 4.08
N THR A 47 4.13 -4.31 3.69
CA THR A 47 5.31 -4.38 2.84
C THR A 47 6.59 -4.59 3.66
N PRO A 48 7.68 -5.08 3.06
CA PRO A 48 8.98 -5.21 3.75
C PRO A 48 9.57 -3.89 4.23
N PHE A 49 8.96 -2.77 3.86
CA PHE A 49 9.41 -1.43 4.24
C PHE A 49 8.75 -0.90 5.52
N ASP A 50 7.98 -1.73 6.26
CA ASP A 50 7.19 -1.29 7.42
C ASP A 50 6.19 -0.18 7.04
N VAL A 51 5.53 -0.38 5.91
CA VAL A 51 4.49 0.47 5.34
C VAL A 51 3.36 -0.45 4.87
N LEU A 52 2.12 -0.11 5.18
CA LEU A 52 0.96 -0.81 4.64
C LEU A 52 0.69 -0.34 3.22
N ALA A 53 0.35 -1.26 2.33
CA ALA A 53 -0.23 -0.94 1.04
C ALA A 53 -1.68 -1.42 0.98
N THR A 54 -2.52 -0.70 0.25
CA THR A 54 -3.94 -1.03 0.10
C THR A 54 -4.44 -0.74 -1.30
N ARG A 55 -5.38 -1.56 -1.74
CA ARG A 55 -6.21 -1.36 -2.92
C ARG A 55 -7.66 -1.60 -2.54
N THR A 56 -8.55 -0.73 -2.96
CA THR A 56 -10.00 -0.93 -2.85
C THR A 56 -10.53 -1.38 -4.20
N VAL A 57 -11.35 -2.43 -4.19
CA VAL A 57 -12.07 -2.97 -5.35
C VAL A 57 -13.55 -3.12 -5.01
N HIS A 58 -14.40 -3.26 -6.02
CA HIS A 58 -15.81 -3.57 -5.81
C HIS A 58 -15.97 -5.09 -5.63
N GLY A 59 -16.58 -5.46 -4.50
CA GLY A 59 -16.78 -6.85 -4.15
C GLY A 59 -17.34 -7.01 -2.75
N THR A 60 -17.64 -8.26 -2.42
CA THR A 60 -18.12 -8.66 -1.10
C THR A 60 -17.32 -9.84 -0.59
N MET A 61 -17.29 -10.01 0.72
CA MET A 61 -16.59 -11.11 1.37
C MET A 61 -17.34 -11.62 2.59
N THR A 62 -17.30 -12.93 2.78
CA THR A 62 -17.80 -13.60 3.98
C THR A 62 -16.71 -14.53 4.51
N PRO A 63 -16.27 -14.40 5.78
CA PRO A 63 -16.58 -13.31 6.72
C PRO A 63 -16.09 -11.94 6.23
N THR A 64 -16.63 -10.86 6.77
CA THR A 64 -16.38 -9.48 6.30
C THR A 64 -14.95 -8.96 6.56
N ASP A 65 -14.17 -9.67 7.35
CA ASP A 65 -12.75 -9.35 7.65
C ASP A 65 -12.00 -10.67 7.80
N THR A 66 -11.02 -10.93 6.94
CA THR A 66 -10.25 -12.16 6.91
C THR A 66 -8.88 -11.91 6.30
N THR A 67 -7.87 -12.59 6.85
CA THR A 67 -6.52 -12.62 6.31
C THR A 67 -6.29 -13.96 5.62
N VAL A 68 -5.70 -13.94 4.42
CA VAL A 68 -5.42 -15.14 3.61
C VAL A 68 -3.99 -15.11 3.07
N SER A 69 -3.49 -16.24 2.58
CA SER A 69 -2.20 -16.32 1.88
C SER A 69 -2.25 -15.52 0.57
N GLY A 70 -1.25 -14.66 0.35
CA GLY A 70 -1.13 -13.91 -0.90
C GLY A 70 -0.94 -14.83 -2.11
N ASN A 71 -0.16 -15.91 -1.96
CA ASN A 71 0.06 -16.88 -3.04
C ASN A 71 -1.20 -17.68 -3.40
N GLU A 72 -1.96 -18.14 -2.39
CA GLU A 72 -3.20 -18.88 -2.64
C GLU A 72 -4.26 -17.98 -3.26
N LEU A 73 -4.43 -16.77 -2.75
CA LEU A 73 -5.34 -15.79 -3.33
C LEU A 73 -4.95 -15.46 -4.78
N LEU A 74 -3.66 -15.25 -5.06
CA LEU A 74 -3.18 -14.96 -6.41
C LEU A 74 -3.48 -16.11 -7.37
N ALA A 75 -3.23 -17.36 -6.95
CA ALA A 75 -3.53 -18.54 -7.74
C ALA A 75 -5.04 -18.68 -7.99
N ALA A 76 -5.87 -18.45 -6.96
CA ALA A 76 -7.33 -18.51 -7.09
C ALA A 76 -7.86 -17.44 -8.06
N LEU A 77 -7.38 -16.20 -7.97
CA LEU A 77 -7.77 -15.11 -8.89
C LEU A 77 -7.37 -15.40 -10.34
N ALA A 78 -6.22 -16.04 -10.56
CA ALA A 78 -5.72 -16.35 -11.90
C ALA A 78 -6.55 -17.43 -12.62
N VAL A 79 -7.16 -18.36 -11.88
CA VAL A 79 -7.96 -19.47 -12.46
C VAL A 79 -9.47 -19.20 -12.43
N ALA A 80 -9.92 -18.21 -11.68
CA ALA A 80 -11.34 -17.88 -11.55
C ALA A 80 -11.93 -17.44 -12.90
N ARG A 81 -13.01 -18.07 -13.31
CA ARG A 81 -13.78 -17.73 -14.52
C ARG A 81 -15.06 -16.98 -14.18
N GLU A 82 -15.49 -17.07 -12.94
CA GLU A 82 -16.69 -16.47 -12.39
C GLU A 82 -16.30 -15.39 -11.36
N GLU A 83 -17.32 -14.66 -10.88
CA GLU A 83 -17.16 -13.63 -9.86
C GLU A 83 -16.82 -14.21 -8.47
N LEU A 84 -17.17 -15.47 -8.22
CA LEU A 84 -16.92 -16.16 -6.96
C LEU A 84 -15.52 -16.78 -6.95
N VAL A 85 -14.74 -16.43 -5.93
CA VAL A 85 -13.36 -16.87 -5.73
C VAL A 85 -13.23 -17.48 -4.34
N ASP A 86 -12.64 -18.66 -4.23
CA ASP A 86 -12.19 -19.20 -2.95
C ASP A 86 -10.81 -18.58 -2.61
N PRO A 87 -10.71 -17.69 -1.64
CA PRO A 87 -9.46 -16.99 -1.34
C PRO A 87 -8.47 -17.86 -0.52
N GLY A 88 -8.83 -19.09 -0.19
CA GLY A 88 -8.08 -20.01 0.65
C GLY A 88 -8.45 -19.93 2.15
N PRO A 89 -7.77 -20.70 2.99
CA PRO A 89 -8.05 -20.78 4.43
C PRO A 89 -7.69 -19.49 5.16
N PRO A 90 -8.41 -19.17 6.26
CA PRO A 90 -8.11 -17.97 7.05
C PRO A 90 -6.79 -18.12 7.81
N LEU A 91 -5.98 -17.07 7.75
CA LEU A 91 -4.69 -16.91 8.42
C LEU A 91 -4.65 -15.68 9.32
N ASP A 92 -5.74 -15.37 10.02
CA ASP A 92 -5.92 -14.11 10.76
C ASP A 92 -4.83 -13.87 11.81
N LEU A 93 -4.29 -14.93 12.42
CA LEU A 93 -3.20 -14.84 13.38
C LEU A 93 -1.87 -14.38 12.76
N MET A 94 -1.74 -14.43 11.44
CA MET A 94 -0.55 -13.97 10.73
C MET A 94 -0.55 -12.45 10.52
N TRP A 95 -1.71 -11.79 10.63
CA TRP A 95 -1.79 -10.34 10.53
C TRP A 95 -1.34 -9.67 11.82
N ARG A 96 -0.28 -8.87 11.75
CA ARG A 96 0.33 -8.23 12.93
C ARG A 96 0.26 -6.71 12.93
N SER A 97 -0.23 -6.10 11.87
CA SER A 97 -0.25 -4.65 11.73
C SER A 97 -1.59 -4.06 12.18
N ALA A 98 -1.55 -2.94 12.89
CA ALA A 98 -2.77 -2.16 13.12
C ALA A 98 -3.22 -1.53 11.79
N LEU A 99 -4.52 -1.53 11.52
CA LEU A 99 -5.10 -0.80 10.42
C LEU A 99 -5.34 0.67 10.81
N PRO A 100 -5.28 1.59 9.84
CA PRO A 100 -5.59 2.99 10.09
C PRO A 100 -7.09 3.21 10.34
N PRO A 101 -7.47 4.36 10.92
CA PRO A 101 -8.88 4.72 11.07
C PRO A 101 -9.53 4.93 9.71
N VAL A 102 -10.85 4.68 9.65
CA VAL A 102 -11.63 4.87 8.41
C VAL A 102 -11.87 6.35 8.10
N THR A 103 -11.95 7.18 9.12
CA THR A 103 -12.28 8.62 9.05
C THR A 103 -11.21 9.48 9.72
N GLY A 104 -11.38 10.80 9.64
CA GLY A 104 -10.46 11.76 10.29
C GLY A 104 -9.24 12.10 9.43
N TRP A 105 -9.26 11.82 8.15
CA TRP A 105 -8.21 12.16 7.21
C TRP A 105 -8.35 13.58 6.69
N ASN A 106 -7.28 14.37 6.81
CA ASN A 106 -7.18 15.70 6.23
C ASN A 106 -6.27 15.67 5.01
N VAL A 107 -6.68 16.30 3.92
CA VAL A 107 -5.82 16.47 2.74
C VAL A 107 -4.75 17.51 3.10
N VAL A 108 -3.49 17.12 3.00
CA VAL A 108 -2.35 17.99 3.29
C VAL A 108 -1.82 18.61 2.00
N ASP A 109 -1.60 17.78 0.96
CA ASP A 109 -1.02 18.26 -0.29
C ASP A 109 -1.33 17.31 -1.46
N ARG A 110 -0.99 17.74 -2.68
CA ARG A 110 -0.96 16.95 -3.91
C ARG A 110 0.39 17.09 -4.56
N LEU A 111 1.00 15.98 -4.95
CA LEU A 111 2.35 15.90 -5.47
C LEU A 111 2.33 15.32 -6.89
N PRO A 112 3.06 15.91 -7.84
CA PRO A 112 3.26 15.28 -9.14
C PRO A 112 3.91 13.90 -8.99
N VAL A 113 3.40 12.90 -9.71
CA VAL A 113 3.91 11.52 -9.64
C VAL A 113 5.38 11.46 -10.03
N GLU A 114 5.79 12.18 -11.07
CA GLU A 114 7.17 12.19 -11.57
C GLU A 114 8.16 12.73 -10.52
N VAL A 115 7.76 13.69 -9.69
CA VAL A 115 8.61 14.20 -8.60
C VAL A 115 8.87 13.11 -7.58
N VAL A 116 7.82 12.39 -7.17
CA VAL A 116 7.92 11.29 -6.19
C VAL A 116 8.66 10.09 -6.77
N ALA A 117 8.43 9.77 -8.04
CA ALA A 117 9.15 8.70 -8.76
C ALA A 117 10.65 9.02 -8.82
N GLY A 118 11.02 10.24 -9.22
CA GLY A 118 12.42 10.66 -9.25
C GLY A 118 13.09 10.67 -7.88
N LEU A 119 12.34 10.96 -6.80
CA LEU A 119 12.84 10.81 -5.42
C LEU A 119 13.05 9.35 -5.04
N ALA A 120 12.12 8.47 -5.43
CA ALA A 120 12.23 7.03 -5.18
C ALA A 120 13.46 6.43 -5.89
N ASP A 121 13.69 6.78 -7.15
CA ASP A 121 14.85 6.32 -7.93
C ASP A 121 16.17 6.78 -7.32
N ARG A 122 16.29 8.06 -6.95
CA ARG A 122 17.47 8.58 -6.24
C ARG A 122 17.69 7.87 -4.91
N GLY A 123 16.61 7.62 -4.16
CA GLY A 123 16.66 6.86 -2.91
C GLY A 123 17.15 5.44 -3.12
N LEU A 124 16.71 4.79 -4.21
CA LEU A 124 17.13 3.43 -4.57
C LEU A 124 18.63 3.38 -4.91
N ASP A 125 19.15 4.38 -5.63
CA ASP A 125 20.58 4.47 -5.94
C ASP A 125 21.42 4.66 -4.68
N VAL A 126 20.96 5.47 -3.73
CA VAL A 126 21.61 5.62 -2.42
C VAL A 126 21.54 4.31 -1.63
N ALA A 127 20.37 3.64 -1.62
CA ALA A 127 20.20 2.38 -0.92
C ALA A 127 21.14 1.28 -1.45
N ARG A 128 21.28 1.16 -2.77
CA ARG A 128 22.20 0.19 -3.41
C ARG A 128 23.66 0.41 -3.03
N LYS A 129 24.08 1.67 -2.86
CA LYS A 129 25.45 2.02 -2.43
C LYS A 129 25.71 1.80 -0.95
N ASN A 130 24.65 1.68 -0.14
CA ASN A 130 24.70 1.54 1.31
C ASN A 130 24.06 0.23 1.81
N VAL A 131 24.13 -0.82 1.01
CA VAL A 131 23.64 -2.15 1.40
C VAL A 131 24.51 -2.71 2.51
N GLY A 132 23.88 -3.10 3.62
CA GLY A 132 24.56 -3.75 4.73
C GLY A 132 24.94 -5.21 4.41
N PRO A 133 25.66 -5.90 5.31
CA PRO A 133 26.11 -7.29 5.11
C PRO A 133 24.96 -8.27 4.83
N GLN A 134 23.75 -7.94 5.21
CA GLN A 134 22.55 -8.76 5.03
C GLN A 134 21.77 -8.45 3.73
N GLY A 135 22.32 -7.62 2.85
CA GLY A 135 21.67 -7.30 1.57
C GLY A 135 20.49 -6.31 1.65
N THR A 136 20.22 -5.73 2.82
CA THR A 136 19.14 -4.76 3.04
C THR A 136 19.66 -3.37 3.37
N PRO A 137 18.99 -2.28 2.91
CA PRO A 137 19.34 -0.93 3.33
C PRO A 137 19.14 -0.76 4.85
N PRO A 138 19.99 0.05 5.52
CA PRO A 138 19.83 0.34 6.94
C PRO A 138 18.45 0.99 7.22
N ALA A 139 17.83 0.64 8.35
CA ALA A 139 16.55 1.23 8.77
C ALA A 139 16.64 2.76 8.88
N SER A 140 17.78 3.28 9.32
CA SER A 140 18.05 4.72 9.43
C SER A 140 17.97 5.44 8.07
N LEU A 141 18.37 4.78 6.98
CA LEU A 141 18.21 5.33 5.63
C LEU A 141 16.73 5.34 5.21
N LEU A 142 16.02 4.26 5.49
CA LEU A 142 14.59 4.14 5.17
C LEU A 142 13.74 5.15 5.94
N ASP A 143 14.15 5.55 7.13
CA ASP A 143 13.46 6.53 7.97
C ASP A 143 13.81 7.99 7.66
N GLN A 144 14.77 8.24 6.76
CA GLN A 144 15.08 9.60 6.33
C GLN A 144 13.87 10.26 5.65
N ALA A 145 13.52 11.46 6.12
CA ALA A 145 12.54 12.29 5.45
C ALA A 145 13.13 12.80 4.13
N VAL A 146 12.55 12.36 3.02
CA VAL A 146 12.98 12.76 1.66
C VAL A 146 12.09 13.83 1.06
N LEU A 147 10.96 14.08 1.70
CA LEU A 147 9.98 15.07 1.31
C LEU A 147 9.27 15.57 2.57
N THR A 148 9.00 16.87 2.61
CA THR A 148 8.12 17.49 3.61
C THR A 148 6.99 18.20 2.88
N VAL A 149 5.77 17.90 3.27
CA VAL A 149 4.54 18.52 2.75
C VAL A 149 3.86 19.30 3.88
N SER A 150 3.28 20.42 3.56
CA SER A 150 2.62 21.29 4.54
C SER A 150 1.27 21.75 4.02
N GLY A 151 0.27 21.64 4.87
CA GLY A 151 -1.09 22.09 4.56
C GLY A 151 -2.01 21.91 5.74
N GLN A 152 -3.09 22.67 5.80
CA GLN A 152 -4.09 22.58 6.88
C GLN A 152 -3.49 22.74 8.30
N GLY A 153 -2.41 23.51 8.45
CA GLY A 153 -1.71 23.67 9.73
C GLY A 153 -0.86 22.47 10.16
N MET A 154 -0.68 21.47 9.28
CA MET A 154 0.15 20.29 9.53
C MET A 154 1.41 20.33 8.68
N GLU A 155 2.52 19.86 9.25
CA GLU A 155 3.75 19.54 8.54
C GLU A 155 3.97 18.03 8.60
N ILE A 156 4.09 17.39 7.44
CA ILE A 156 4.22 15.94 7.31
C ILE A 156 5.55 15.61 6.64
N LYS A 157 6.40 14.89 7.36
CA LYS A 157 7.63 14.33 6.82
C LYS A 157 7.34 12.97 6.20
N VAL A 158 7.62 12.82 4.92
CA VAL A 158 7.45 11.57 4.18
C VAL A 158 8.80 10.84 4.15
N PRO A 159 8.92 9.69 4.82
CA PRO A 159 10.16 8.93 4.85
C PRO A 159 10.36 8.13 3.55
N LEU A 160 11.61 7.84 3.22
CA LEU A 160 12.01 7.09 2.03
C LEU A 160 11.29 5.74 1.89
N ARG A 161 11.00 5.06 3.00
CA ARG A 161 10.26 3.80 3.01
C ARG A 161 8.87 3.88 2.37
N CYS A 162 8.19 5.03 2.47
CA CYS A 162 6.90 5.23 1.81
C CYS A 162 7.07 5.28 0.28
N LEU A 163 8.13 5.91 -0.21
CA LEU A 163 8.44 5.97 -1.63
C LEU A 163 8.81 4.59 -2.18
N PHE A 164 9.57 3.80 -1.42
CA PHE A 164 9.89 2.43 -1.78
C PHE A 164 8.66 1.52 -1.80
N ALA A 165 7.73 1.70 -0.86
CA ALA A 165 6.47 0.97 -0.88
C ALA A 165 5.62 1.36 -2.11
N LEU A 166 5.51 2.66 -2.44
CA LEU A 166 4.81 3.13 -3.64
C LEU A 166 5.42 2.55 -4.92
N SER A 167 6.75 2.61 -5.07
CA SER A 167 7.47 2.09 -6.22
C SER A 167 7.37 0.56 -6.31
N GLY A 168 7.63 -0.14 -5.21
CA GLY A 168 7.58 -1.61 -5.15
C GLY A 168 6.20 -2.18 -5.44
N MET A 169 5.15 -1.51 -4.97
CA MET A 169 3.76 -1.84 -5.30
C MET A 169 3.35 -1.35 -6.69
N GLY A 170 4.23 -0.65 -7.42
CA GLY A 170 3.97 -0.14 -8.76
C GLY A 170 2.88 0.93 -8.81
N PHE A 171 2.69 1.68 -7.72
CA PHE A 171 1.67 2.72 -7.64
C PHE A 171 2.10 4.04 -8.28
N LEU A 172 3.39 4.21 -8.57
CA LEU A 172 3.92 5.39 -9.26
C LEU A 172 3.74 5.34 -10.79
N GLY A 173 3.09 4.31 -11.32
CA GLY A 173 2.99 4.12 -12.75
C GLY A 173 4.32 3.67 -13.38
N GLY A 174 4.25 2.95 -14.50
CA GLY A 174 5.39 2.82 -15.39
C GLY A 174 5.31 3.95 -16.40
N SER A 175 6.40 4.64 -16.66
CA SER A 175 6.51 5.62 -17.76
C SER A 175 6.18 4.95 -19.10
N ARG A 176 4.89 4.80 -19.42
CA ARG A 176 4.49 4.53 -20.80
C ARG A 176 4.51 5.88 -21.51
N ARG A 177 5.56 6.07 -22.32
CA ARG A 177 5.63 7.11 -23.33
C ARG A 177 4.32 7.14 -24.13
N GLY A 178 3.60 8.26 -24.06
CA GLY A 178 2.56 8.58 -25.04
C GLY A 178 1.12 8.49 -24.51
N GLY A 179 0.77 9.28 -23.53
CA GLY A 179 -0.60 9.61 -23.15
C GLY A 179 -0.61 10.94 -22.40
N ASP A 180 -1.69 11.66 -22.43
CA ASP A 180 -1.97 12.95 -21.79
C ASP A 180 -1.88 12.90 -20.23
N ASP A 181 -0.82 12.30 -19.68
CA ASP A 181 -0.61 11.99 -18.26
C ASP A 181 0.22 13.07 -17.52
N ASP A 182 0.38 14.26 -18.11
CA ASP A 182 1.18 15.35 -17.50
C ASP A 182 0.61 15.88 -16.18
N ASP A 183 -0.54 15.36 -15.70
CA ASP A 183 -1.24 15.83 -14.50
C ASP A 183 -1.52 14.72 -13.46
N GLU A 184 -0.87 13.57 -13.53
CA GLU A 184 -1.08 12.53 -12.50
C GLU A 184 -0.49 12.96 -11.16
N THR A 185 -1.35 13.12 -10.17
CA THR A 185 -0.95 13.55 -8.83
C THR A 185 -1.22 12.50 -7.77
N LEU A 186 -0.30 12.41 -6.81
CA LEU A 186 -0.49 11.69 -5.55
C LEU A 186 -1.17 12.62 -4.54
N ARG A 187 -2.17 12.11 -3.84
CA ARG A 187 -2.82 12.84 -2.76
C ARG A 187 -2.24 12.44 -1.42
N VAL A 188 -1.66 13.38 -0.71
CA VAL A 188 -1.15 13.17 0.66
C VAL A 188 -2.24 13.56 1.65
N THR A 189 -2.62 12.61 2.49
CA THR A 189 -3.56 12.82 3.59
C THR A 189 -2.94 12.38 4.91
N ALA A 190 -3.37 12.99 6.01
CA ALA A 190 -2.88 12.64 7.32
C ALA A 190 -3.97 12.73 8.39
N THR A 191 -3.80 11.96 9.45
CA THR A 191 -4.38 12.16 10.77
C THR A 191 -3.25 12.51 11.73
N ASP A 192 -3.54 12.72 13.01
CA ASP A 192 -2.51 12.94 14.03
C ASP A 192 -1.49 11.79 14.09
N SER A 193 -1.94 10.56 13.83
CA SER A 193 -1.13 9.34 14.02
C SER A 193 -0.79 8.60 12.73
N TRP A 194 -1.34 9.01 11.58
CA TRP A 194 -1.18 8.29 10.32
C TRP A 194 -0.90 9.22 9.17
N LEU A 195 -0.07 8.73 8.24
CA LEU A 195 0.18 9.29 6.91
C LEU A 195 -0.40 8.32 5.89
N ARG A 196 -1.07 8.84 4.87
CA ARG A 196 -1.54 8.09 3.70
C ARG A 196 -1.20 8.84 2.42
N ILE A 197 -0.70 8.12 1.44
CA ILE A 197 -0.41 8.64 0.10
C ILE A 197 -1.22 7.81 -0.88
N ASP A 198 -2.23 8.44 -1.46
CA ASP A 198 -3.09 7.84 -2.46
C ASP A 198 -2.50 8.07 -3.86
N ALA A 199 -2.44 7.01 -4.64
CA ALA A 199 -2.06 6.99 -6.04
C ALA A 199 -3.18 6.34 -6.87
N ARG A 200 -3.07 6.40 -8.20
CA ARG A 200 -4.06 5.82 -9.12
C ARG A 200 -4.34 4.34 -8.88
N TYR A 201 -3.30 3.56 -8.57
CA TYR A 201 -3.39 2.09 -8.46
C TYR A 201 -3.46 1.57 -7.03
N GLY A 202 -3.53 2.43 -6.05
CA GLY A 202 -3.62 2.07 -4.63
C GLY A 202 -3.07 3.15 -3.72
N ALA A 203 -2.95 2.84 -2.45
CA ALA A 203 -2.39 3.76 -1.48
C ALA A 203 -1.37 3.07 -0.57
N VAL A 204 -0.45 3.86 -0.05
CA VAL A 204 0.42 3.44 1.05
C VAL A 204 0.06 4.18 2.31
N VAL A 205 0.15 3.49 3.46
CA VAL A 205 -0.26 4.04 4.74
C VAL A 205 0.77 3.67 5.81
N ARG A 206 1.17 4.64 6.60
CA ARG A 206 2.13 4.43 7.69
C ARG A 206 1.75 5.19 8.94
N ARG A 207 2.01 4.59 10.10
CA ARG A 207 1.96 5.32 11.36
C ARG A 207 3.04 6.41 11.36
N ARG A 208 2.62 7.62 11.73
CA ARG A 208 3.54 8.69 12.07
C ARG A 208 4.10 8.39 13.46
N HIS A 209 5.40 8.54 13.64
CA HIS A 209 5.96 8.52 14.98
C HIS A 209 5.46 9.78 15.71
N ALA A 210 4.48 9.62 16.59
CA ALA A 210 4.29 10.60 17.63
C ALA A 210 5.57 10.53 18.48
N LEU A 211 6.35 11.61 18.51
CA LEU A 211 7.31 11.81 19.58
C LEU A 211 6.48 11.79 20.85
N LEU A 212 6.53 10.69 21.60
CA LEU A 212 6.03 10.71 22.96
C LEU A 212 6.83 11.80 23.67
N PRO A 213 6.19 12.88 24.19
CA PRO A 213 6.92 13.81 25.02
C PRO A 213 7.45 12.99 26.18
N LEU A 214 8.79 12.91 26.29
CA LEU A 214 9.39 12.39 27.51
C LEU A 214 8.94 13.36 28.60
N LEU A 215 8.04 12.88 29.46
CA LEU A 215 7.71 13.56 30.69
C LEU A 215 9.00 13.52 31.54
N VAL A 216 9.69 14.65 31.57
CA VAL A 216 10.82 14.90 32.47
C VAL A 216 10.24 15.31 33.81
#